data_035aa97412127fa967230935b3a073f8
#
_entry.id   035aa97412127fa967230935b3a073f8
#
_cell.length_a   1.000
_cell.length_b   1.000
_cell.length_c   1.000
_cell.angle_alpha   90.00
_cell.angle_beta   90.00
_cell.angle_gamma   90.00
#
_symmetry.space_group_name_H-M   'P 1'
#
loop_
_entity.id
_entity.type
_entity.pdbx_description
1 polymer ?
#
loop_
_entity_poly.entity_id
_entity_poly.type
_entity_poly.pdbx_seq_one_letter_code
_entity_poly.pdbx_strand_id
1 'polypeptide(L)'
;MTTQIRFGGYQGAASVHTRAIAVFARALEDRLGDAVAVEVTANVGQLGHKAADLLQLVERGAFDLCYFSSSYLAGRVPALGVLDLPFAIDDRGRHHAALDGALGTRLEAGVAEATGYRALAFWDNGIRHLSNRARPIHTPADCLGLRLRTQHNAFHQAVFRALGFEPVAIDPSELPAAVESGRIDAQENPLTNLVNFGIYEHHPHVTLSAHLFGVALVLVNRERHDAWPEAVRAGVRAALAEATAAQRAFAREDDVTCLARLAQAGNQVLELTAPERAAFAAAIAPVADVERAKLPSDLLQLLRTPE
;
A
#
# COMPACT_ATOMS: atom_id res chain seq x y z
N MET A 1 -33.48 10.46 6.18
CA MET A 1 -32.39 11.34 5.69
C MET A 1 -31.37 10.46 5.03
N THR A 2 -30.89 10.83 3.85
CA THR A 2 -29.85 10.08 3.13
C THR A 2 -28.49 10.37 3.76
N THR A 3 -27.74 9.33 4.13
CA THR A 3 -26.38 9.47 4.64
C THR A 3 -25.43 9.66 3.46
N GLN A 4 -24.76 10.81 3.39
CA GLN A 4 -23.71 11.04 2.39
C GLN A 4 -22.42 10.41 2.86
N ILE A 5 -21.75 9.65 1.97
CA ILE A 5 -20.46 8.99 2.23
C ILE A 5 -19.48 9.39 1.14
N ARG A 6 -18.44 10.14 1.50
CA ARG A 6 -17.40 10.62 0.58
C ARG A 6 -16.16 9.74 0.70
N PHE A 7 -15.83 9.02 -0.36
CA PHE A 7 -14.66 8.16 -0.42
C PHE A 7 -13.58 8.79 -1.30
N GLY A 8 -12.45 9.13 -0.70
CA GLY A 8 -11.28 9.70 -1.38
C GLY A 8 -10.22 8.66 -1.72
N GLY A 9 -9.65 8.77 -2.91
CA GLY A 9 -8.48 8.02 -3.38
C GLY A 9 -7.39 8.95 -3.90
N TYR A 10 -6.26 8.37 -4.34
CA TYR A 10 -5.13 9.13 -4.90
C TYR A 10 -4.56 8.51 -6.19
N GLN A 11 -5.31 7.61 -6.81
CA GLN A 11 -4.90 6.92 -8.04
C GLN A 11 -5.96 7.04 -9.13
N GLY A 12 -5.56 6.79 -10.38
CA GLY A 12 -6.46 6.82 -11.52
C GLY A 12 -7.51 5.69 -11.50
N ALA A 13 -8.47 5.77 -12.42
CA ALA A 13 -9.61 4.85 -12.51
C ALA A 13 -9.20 3.38 -12.72
N ALA A 14 -8.07 3.12 -13.37
CA ALA A 14 -7.57 1.77 -13.66
C ALA A 14 -6.97 1.06 -12.43
N SER A 15 -6.67 1.79 -11.34
CA SER A 15 -6.01 1.19 -10.18
C SER A 15 -6.91 0.15 -9.49
N VAL A 16 -6.30 -0.86 -8.94
CA VAL A 16 -6.98 -1.93 -8.17
C VAL A 16 -7.80 -1.36 -7.00
N HIS A 17 -7.34 -0.25 -6.42
CA HIS A 17 -8.02 0.40 -5.31
C HIS A 17 -9.25 1.20 -5.79
N THR A 18 -9.13 1.98 -6.87
CA THR A 18 -10.26 2.73 -7.42
C THR A 18 -11.35 1.80 -7.95
N ARG A 19 -10.97 0.69 -8.59
CA ARG A 19 -11.91 -0.37 -9.00
C ARG A 19 -12.64 -0.96 -7.79
N ALA A 20 -11.94 -1.20 -6.68
CA ALA A 20 -12.55 -1.70 -5.44
C ALA A 20 -13.49 -0.69 -4.78
N ILE A 21 -13.16 0.61 -4.82
CA ILE A 21 -14.09 1.66 -4.35
C ILE A 21 -15.39 1.64 -5.15
N ALA A 22 -15.32 1.40 -6.46
CA ALA A 22 -16.53 1.27 -7.28
C ALA A 22 -17.39 0.05 -6.89
N VAL A 23 -16.75 -1.08 -6.54
CA VAL A 23 -17.46 -2.24 -5.98
C VAL A 23 -18.10 -1.90 -4.64
N PHE A 24 -17.38 -1.23 -3.75
CA PHE A 24 -17.91 -0.78 -2.47
C PHE A 24 -19.14 0.11 -2.63
N ALA A 25 -19.04 1.15 -3.47
CA ALA A 25 -20.12 2.11 -3.68
C ALA A 25 -21.39 1.41 -4.17
N ARG A 26 -21.26 0.60 -5.22
CA ARG A 26 -22.37 -0.18 -5.77
C ARG A 26 -22.97 -1.14 -4.73
N ALA A 27 -22.13 -1.92 -4.06
CA ALA A 27 -22.59 -2.90 -3.08
C ALA A 27 -23.31 -2.23 -1.88
N LEU A 28 -22.92 -1.03 -1.49
CA LEU A 28 -23.58 -0.28 -0.43
C LEU A 28 -24.90 0.30 -0.88
N GLU A 29 -24.97 0.90 -2.06
CA GLU A 29 -26.19 1.45 -2.66
C GLU A 29 -27.22 0.37 -2.97
N ASP A 30 -26.80 -0.78 -3.51
CA ASP A 30 -27.66 -1.96 -3.74
C ASP A 30 -28.31 -2.47 -2.43
N ARG A 31 -27.61 -2.33 -1.28
CA ARG A 31 -28.12 -2.79 0.03
C ARG A 31 -29.04 -1.81 0.71
N LEU A 32 -28.76 -0.53 0.59
CA LEU A 32 -29.39 0.51 1.42
C LEU A 32 -30.25 1.48 0.61
N GLY A 33 -30.20 1.43 -0.72
CA GLY A 33 -30.99 2.30 -1.61
C GLY A 33 -30.85 3.78 -1.23
N ASP A 34 -31.95 4.49 -1.16
CA ASP A 34 -32.01 5.93 -0.88
C ASP A 34 -31.52 6.33 0.54
N ALA A 35 -31.22 5.36 1.41
CA ALA A 35 -30.68 5.64 2.74
C ALA A 35 -29.21 6.11 2.71
N VAL A 36 -28.48 5.86 1.61
CA VAL A 36 -27.09 6.28 1.40
C VAL A 36 -26.91 6.88 0.02
N ALA A 37 -25.87 7.71 -0.11
CA ALA A 37 -25.34 8.13 -1.40
C ALA A 37 -23.81 8.18 -1.29
N VAL A 38 -23.11 7.52 -2.22
CA VAL A 38 -21.65 7.44 -2.21
C VAL A 38 -21.06 8.37 -3.25
N GLU A 39 -20.28 9.32 -2.79
CA GLU A 39 -19.48 10.20 -3.65
C GLU A 39 -18.05 9.71 -3.69
N VAL A 40 -17.53 9.42 -4.89
CA VAL A 40 -16.18 8.90 -5.08
C VAL A 40 -15.30 9.94 -5.74
N THR A 41 -14.22 10.33 -5.06
CA THR A 41 -13.10 11.06 -5.64
C THR A 41 -11.96 10.10 -5.87
N ALA A 42 -11.78 9.63 -7.10
CA ALA A 42 -10.76 8.64 -7.43
C ALA A 42 -9.33 9.15 -7.14
N ASN A 43 -9.08 10.43 -7.42
CA ASN A 43 -7.76 11.04 -7.23
C ASN A 43 -7.88 12.47 -6.70
N VAL A 44 -7.53 12.69 -5.43
CA VAL A 44 -7.54 14.01 -4.78
C VAL A 44 -6.56 15.00 -5.43
N GLY A 45 -5.59 14.52 -6.23
CA GLY A 45 -4.74 15.38 -7.06
C GLY A 45 -5.53 16.26 -8.02
N GLN A 46 -6.69 15.81 -8.49
CA GLN A 46 -7.60 16.60 -9.33
C GLN A 46 -8.22 17.79 -8.59
N LEU A 47 -8.20 17.75 -7.26
CA LEU A 47 -8.66 18.85 -6.39
C LEU A 47 -7.49 19.72 -5.89
N GLY A 48 -6.27 19.51 -6.40
CA GLY A 48 -5.07 20.26 -6.02
C GLY A 48 -4.38 19.79 -4.74
N HIS A 49 -4.73 18.61 -4.21
CA HIS A 49 -4.10 18.05 -3.02
C HIS A 49 -2.97 17.08 -3.37
N LYS A 50 -1.98 16.95 -2.49
CA LYS A 50 -1.03 15.83 -2.55
C LYS A 50 -1.72 14.54 -2.12
N ALA A 51 -1.17 13.38 -2.53
CA ALA A 51 -1.73 12.10 -2.13
C ALA A 51 -1.76 11.96 -0.59
N ALA A 52 -0.69 12.31 0.10
CA ALA A 52 -0.60 12.21 1.56
C ALA A 52 -1.56 13.14 2.31
N ASP A 53 -2.02 14.25 1.71
CA ASP A 53 -3.02 15.14 2.32
C ASP A 53 -4.34 14.42 2.57
N LEU A 54 -4.62 13.34 1.83
CA LEU A 54 -5.85 12.56 1.95
C LEU A 54 -6.06 12.05 3.39
N LEU A 55 -4.99 11.67 4.09
CA LEU A 55 -5.07 11.29 5.50
C LEU A 55 -5.64 12.42 6.35
N GLN A 56 -5.12 13.63 6.23
CA GLN A 56 -5.62 14.78 6.97
C GLN A 56 -7.03 15.18 6.55
N LEU A 57 -7.36 15.07 5.26
CA LEU A 57 -8.69 15.37 4.73
C LEU A 57 -9.76 14.46 5.34
N VAL A 58 -9.45 13.17 5.54
CA VAL A 58 -10.34 12.25 6.25
C VAL A 58 -10.39 12.58 7.74
N GLU A 59 -9.25 12.81 8.38
CA GLU A 59 -9.19 13.10 9.83
C GLU A 59 -9.99 14.36 10.20
N ARG A 60 -10.02 15.36 9.29
CA ARG A 60 -10.81 16.60 9.44
C ARG A 60 -12.26 16.48 8.94
N GLY A 61 -12.67 15.32 8.42
CA GLY A 61 -14.01 15.07 7.92
C GLY A 61 -14.33 15.72 6.57
N ALA A 62 -13.33 16.15 5.78
CA ALA A 62 -13.52 16.56 4.39
C ALA A 62 -13.90 15.36 3.51
N PHE A 63 -13.32 14.20 3.75
CA PHE A 63 -13.78 12.90 3.29
C PHE A 63 -14.19 12.05 4.49
N ASP A 64 -15.05 11.07 4.27
CA ASP A 64 -15.47 10.13 5.31
C ASP A 64 -14.56 8.90 5.32
N LEU A 65 -14.18 8.39 4.12
CA LEU A 65 -13.26 7.27 3.94
C LEU A 65 -12.11 7.61 2.99
N CYS A 66 -11.01 6.88 3.16
CA CYS A 66 -9.97 6.75 2.16
C CYS A 66 -9.31 5.36 2.22
N TYR A 67 -8.46 5.06 1.23
CA TYR A 67 -7.43 4.02 1.38
C TYR A 67 -6.05 4.68 1.37
N PHE A 68 -5.13 4.14 2.16
CA PHE A 68 -3.74 4.60 2.14
C PHE A 68 -2.76 3.51 2.60
N SER A 69 -1.52 3.54 2.11
CA SER A 69 -0.49 2.59 2.54
C SER A 69 -0.25 2.67 4.05
N SER A 70 -0.26 1.52 4.73
CA SER A 70 -0.04 1.38 6.17
C SER A 70 1.27 2.04 6.64
N SER A 71 2.30 1.99 5.80
CA SER A 71 3.64 2.54 6.06
C SER A 71 3.65 4.04 6.38
N TYR A 72 2.67 4.81 5.86
CA TYR A 72 2.54 6.25 6.16
C TYR A 72 2.02 6.52 7.57
N LEU A 73 1.36 5.54 8.19
CA LEU A 73 0.83 5.65 9.55
C LEU A 73 1.73 4.99 10.60
N ALA A 74 2.74 4.22 10.20
CA ALA A 74 3.62 3.48 11.12
C ALA A 74 4.32 4.40 12.14
N GLY A 75 4.63 5.64 11.78
CA GLY A 75 5.18 6.64 12.71
C GLY A 75 4.21 7.09 13.81
N ARG A 76 2.90 7.05 13.55
CA ARG A 76 1.83 7.35 14.54
C ARG A 76 1.33 6.09 15.24
N VAL A 77 1.34 4.97 14.55
CA VAL A 77 0.84 3.65 15.00
C VAL A 77 1.98 2.63 14.87
N PRO A 78 2.89 2.54 15.86
CA PRO A 78 4.07 1.68 15.76
C PRO A 78 3.76 0.20 15.47
N ALA A 79 2.60 -0.29 15.88
CA ALA A 79 2.14 -1.65 15.60
C ALA A 79 2.09 -1.95 14.08
N LEU A 80 1.79 -0.95 13.24
CA LEU A 80 1.77 -1.11 11.78
C LEU A 80 3.15 -1.41 11.19
N GLY A 81 4.24 -1.13 11.93
CA GLY A 81 5.60 -1.49 11.52
C GLY A 81 5.81 -2.99 11.28
N VAL A 82 4.94 -3.85 11.85
CA VAL A 82 4.97 -5.30 11.57
C VAL A 82 4.72 -5.61 10.09
N LEU A 83 3.92 -4.78 9.40
CA LEU A 83 3.61 -4.91 7.96
C LEU A 83 4.76 -4.39 7.08
N ASP A 84 5.68 -3.63 7.63
CA ASP A 84 6.81 -3.04 6.91
C ASP A 84 8.08 -3.90 6.96
N LEU A 85 8.05 -5.06 7.68
CA LEU A 85 9.21 -5.93 7.82
C LEU A 85 9.56 -6.58 6.46
N PRO A 86 10.76 -6.31 5.91
CA PRO A 86 11.13 -6.83 4.61
C PRO A 86 11.31 -8.36 4.65
N PHE A 87 10.95 -9.02 3.55
CA PHE A 87 11.03 -10.48 3.37
C PHE A 87 10.29 -11.30 4.45
N ALA A 88 9.36 -10.68 5.19
CA ALA A 88 8.61 -11.35 6.24
C ALA A 88 7.42 -12.17 5.71
N ILE A 89 6.96 -11.87 4.48
CA ILE A 89 5.79 -12.50 3.86
C ILE A 89 6.23 -13.29 2.64
N ASP A 90 5.95 -14.57 2.65
CA ASP A 90 6.25 -15.53 1.59
C ASP A 90 4.97 -16.08 0.90
N ASP A 91 3.82 -15.96 1.56
CA ASP A 91 2.53 -16.42 1.07
C ASP A 91 1.45 -15.34 1.22
N ARG A 92 0.93 -14.88 0.07
CA ARG A 92 -0.11 -13.84 -0.01
C ARG A 92 -1.41 -14.27 0.67
N GLY A 93 -1.83 -15.51 0.46
CA GLY A 93 -3.10 -16.03 1.02
C GLY A 93 -3.03 -16.12 2.54
N ARG A 94 -1.92 -16.62 3.07
CA ARG A 94 -1.67 -16.68 4.51
C ARG A 94 -1.63 -15.29 5.13
N HIS A 95 -1.01 -14.32 4.44
CA HIS A 95 -0.97 -12.93 4.91
C HIS A 95 -2.37 -12.30 4.94
N HIS A 96 -3.19 -12.53 3.91
CA HIS A 96 -4.57 -12.06 3.91
C HIS A 96 -5.38 -12.69 5.07
N ALA A 97 -5.22 -13.99 5.33
CA ALA A 97 -5.89 -14.65 6.45
C ALA A 97 -5.48 -14.06 7.81
N ALA A 98 -4.19 -13.76 8.01
CA ALA A 98 -3.72 -13.06 9.20
C ALA A 98 -4.37 -11.68 9.38
N LEU A 99 -4.45 -10.90 8.29
CA LEU A 99 -5.08 -9.57 8.29
C LEU A 99 -6.59 -9.60 8.49
N ASP A 100 -7.26 -10.69 8.09
CA ASP A 100 -8.69 -10.89 8.31
C ASP A 100 -8.98 -11.47 9.71
N GLY A 101 -7.95 -11.93 10.41
CA GLY A 101 -8.02 -12.55 11.74
C GLY A 101 -7.48 -11.67 12.88
N ALA A 102 -6.80 -12.33 13.81
CA ALA A 102 -6.31 -11.71 15.04
C ALA A 102 -5.29 -10.59 14.82
N LEU A 103 -4.42 -10.71 13.79
CA LEU A 103 -3.48 -9.64 13.43
C LEU A 103 -4.23 -8.36 13.04
N GLY A 104 -5.20 -8.47 12.13
CA GLY A 104 -6.00 -7.30 11.71
C GLY A 104 -6.73 -6.67 12.87
N THR A 105 -7.40 -7.44 13.72
CA THR A 105 -8.07 -6.95 14.93
C THR A 105 -7.11 -6.17 15.84
N ARG A 106 -5.90 -6.67 16.02
CA ARG A 106 -4.89 -6.02 16.85
C ARG A 106 -4.38 -4.70 16.24
N LEU A 107 -4.23 -4.66 14.91
CA LEU A 107 -3.83 -3.46 14.17
C LEU A 107 -4.95 -2.40 14.15
N GLU A 108 -6.20 -2.81 13.95
CA GLU A 108 -7.39 -1.93 14.02
C GLU A 108 -7.48 -1.23 15.38
N ALA A 109 -7.28 -1.97 16.46
CA ALA A 109 -7.25 -1.40 17.82
C ALA A 109 -6.16 -0.35 17.96
N GLY A 110 -4.93 -0.63 17.47
CA GLY A 110 -3.83 0.33 17.51
C GLY A 110 -4.10 1.60 16.68
N VAL A 111 -4.73 1.47 15.51
CA VAL A 111 -5.14 2.63 14.72
C VAL A 111 -6.18 3.48 15.46
N ALA A 112 -7.20 2.85 16.04
CA ALA A 112 -8.26 3.55 16.76
C ALA A 112 -7.76 4.24 18.04
N GLU A 113 -6.75 3.67 18.71
CA GLU A 113 -6.14 4.23 19.91
C GLU A 113 -5.28 5.47 19.60
N ALA A 114 -4.46 5.39 18.54
CA ALA A 114 -3.43 6.40 18.25
C ALA A 114 -3.89 7.50 17.28
N THR A 115 -5.08 7.39 16.68
CA THR A 115 -5.51 8.30 15.60
C THR A 115 -7.00 8.66 15.69
N GLY A 116 -7.43 9.60 14.84
CA GLY A 116 -8.84 9.92 14.61
C GLY A 116 -9.56 8.98 13.64
N TYR A 117 -8.95 7.84 13.26
CA TYR A 117 -9.51 6.87 12.33
C TYR A 117 -10.02 5.60 13.01
N ARG A 118 -10.84 4.83 12.26
CA ARG A 118 -10.96 3.39 12.35
C ARG A 118 -10.43 2.77 11.07
N ALA A 119 -9.63 1.70 11.15
CA ALA A 119 -9.34 0.86 10.00
C ALA A 119 -10.49 -0.13 9.83
N LEU A 120 -11.09 -0.19 8.65
CA LEU A 120 -12.25 -1.04 8.37
C LEU A 120 -11.91 -2.23 7.47
N ALA A 121 -10.78 -2.19 6.76
CA ALA A 121 -10.28 -3.27 5.92
C ALA A 121 -8.78 -3.11 5.65
N PHE A 122 -8.16 -4.24 5.26
CA PHE A 122 -6.77 -4.32 4.81
C PHE A 122 -6.77 -4.78 3.35
N TRP A 123 -6.40 -3.88 2.45
CA TRP A 123 -6.31 -4.14 1.02
C TRP A 123 -4.90 -4.51 0.60
N ASP A 124 -4.81 -5.36 -0.40
CA ASP A 124 -3.57 -5.79 -1.03
C ASP A 124 -2.99 -4.65 -1.86
N ASN A 125 -1.95 -4.00 -1.37
CA ASN A 125 -1.23 -2.97 -2.11
C ASN A 125 -0.12 -3.55 -3.00
N GLY A 126 -0.09 -4.86 -3.16
CA GLY A 126 0.82 -5.60 -4.05
C GLY A 126 2.18 -5.93 -3.46
N ILE A 127 2.82 -6.93 -4.06
CA ILE A 127 4.22 -7.26 -3.79
C ILE A 127 5.11 -6.19 -4.42
N ARG A 128 6.03 -5.65 -3.63
CA ARG A 128 6.87 -4.52 -4.04
C ARG A 128 8.19 -5.01 -4.63
N HIS A 129 8.58 -4.34 -5.70
CA HIS A 129 9.74 -4.64 -6.54
C HIS A 129 10.55 -3.39 -6.81
N LEU A 130 11.79 -3.55 -7.24
CA LEU A 130 12.68 -2.46 -7.62
C LEU A 130 12.54 -2.17 -9.12
N SER A 131 12.60 -0.89 -9.50
CA SER A 131 12.85 -0.50 -10.89
C SER A 131 13.79 0.68 -10.98
N ASN A 132 14.58 0.76 -12.05
CA ASN A 132 15.55 1.84 -12.23
C ASN A 132 15.88 2.08 -13.71
N ARG A 133 16.51 3.23 -13.98
CA ARG A 133 16.93 3.64 -15.32
C ARG A 133 18.34 3.21 -15.72
N ALA A 134 19.15 2.75 -14.76
CA ALA A 134 20.60 2.68 -14.96
C ALA A 134 21.12 1.29 -15.33
N ARG A 135 20.69 0.24 -14.63
CA ARG A 135 21.27 -1.12 -14.76
C ARG A 135 20.41 -2.22 -14.14
N PRO A 136 20.56 -3.48 -14.56
CA PRO A 136 20.01 -4.61 -13.81
C PRO A 136 20.55 -4.65 -12.38
N ILE A 137 19.70 -5.05 -11.42
CA ILE A 137 20.07 -5.17 -10.00
C ILE A 137 19.96 -6.64 -9.59
N HIS A 138 21.10 -7.31 -9.42
CA HIS A 138 21.25 -8.69 -8.98
C HIS A 138 21.65 -8.78 -7.51
N THR A 139 22.42 -7.80 -7.03
CA THR A 139 23.01 -7.79 -5.70
C THR A 139 22.86 -6.42 -5.04
N PRO A 140 23.00 -6.30 -3.72
CA PRO A 140 23.06 -5.00 -3.05
C PRO A 140 24.12 -4.05 -3.60
N ALA A 141 25.26 -4.57 -4.12
CA ALA A 141 26.30 -3.75 -4.72
C ALA A 141 25.80 -2.98 -5.97
N ASP A 142 24.85 -3.54 -6.70
CA ASP A 142 24.26 -2.88 -7.88
C ASP A 142 23.37 -1.69 -7.52
N CYS A 143 22.98 -1.57 -6.26
CA CYS A 143 22.15 -0.47 -5.75
C CYS A 143 22.96 0.80 -5.47
N LEU A 144 24.28 0.67 -5.37
CA LEU A 144 25.16 1.73 -4.88
C LEU A 144 25.05 3.03 -5.70
N GLY A 145 24.79 4.14 -5.01
CA GLY A 145 24.74 5.48 -5.56
C GLY A 145 23.49 5.80 -6.39
N LEU A 146 22.50 4.88 -6.47
CA LEU A 146 21.23 5.17 -7.10
C LEU A 146 20.31 5.93 -6.14
N ARG A 147 19.81 7.10 -6.57
CA ARG A 147 18.79 7.85 -5.83
C ARG A 147 17.46 7.12 -5.95
N LEU A 148 17.04 6.47 -4.87
CA LEU A 148 15.83 5.68 -4.86
C LEU A 148 14.69 6.43 -4.20
N ARG A 149 13.58 6.60 -4.93
CA ARG A 149 12.34 7.06 -4.30
C ARG A 149 11.73 5.97 -3.43
N THR A 150 11.40 6.33 -2.19
CA THR A 150 10.62 5.50 -1.30
C THR A 150 9.52 6.30 -0.59
N GLN A 151 8.72 5.64 0.23
CA GLN A 151 7.64 6.25 0.99
C GLN A 151 8.18 7.14 2.12
N HIS A 152 7.33 8.02 2.66
CA HIS A 152 7.63 8.82 3.86
C HIS A 152 7.60 7.92 5.12
N ASN A 153 8.59 7.02 5.21
CA ASN A 153 8.77 6.07 6.30
C ASN A 153 10.27 5.96 6.61
N ALA A 154 10.65 6.26 7.84
CA ALA A 154 12.06 6.29 8.26
C ALA A 154 12.71 4.91 8.20
N PHE A 155 11.94 3.85 8.52
CA PHE A 155 12.44 2.47 8.45
C PHE A 155 12.69 2.05 7.00
N HIS A 156 11.79 2.35 6.06
CA HIS A 156 12.03 2.09 4.64
C HIS A 156 13.28 2.80 4.13
N GLN A 157 13.48 4.08 4.51
CA GLN A 157 14.70 4.80 4.14
C GLN A 157 15.96 4.15 4.72
N ALA A 158 15.89 3.64 5.96
CA ALA A 158 17.02 2.93 6.57
C ALA A 158 17.31 1.60 5.86
N VAL A 159 16.29 0.84 5.48
CA VAL A 159 16.40 -0.40 4.69
C VAL A 159 17.09 -0.14 3.36
N PHE A 160 16.64 0.85 2.58
CA PHE A 160 17.22 1.13 1.27
C PHE A 160 18.63 1.72 1.38
N ARG A 161 18.91 2.48 2.43
CA ARG A 161 20.29 2.93 2.71
C ARG A 161 21.23 1.77 3.01
N ALA A 162 20.77 0.76 3.75
CA ALA A 162 21.54 -0.46 4.01
C ALA A 162 21.84 -1.28 2.74
N LEU A 163 21.00 -1.18 1.72
CA LEU A 163 21.23 -1.77 0.40
C LEU A 163 22.17 -0.94 -0.49
N GLY A 164 22.61 0.24 -0.06
CA GLY A 164 23.51 1.12 -0.83
C GLY A 164 22.80 2.18 -1.68
N PHE A 165 21.49 2.25 -1.66
CA PHE A 165 20.75 3.35 -2.29
C PHE A 165 20.91 4.69 -1.55
N GLU A 166 20.64 5.78 -2.25
CA GLU A 166 20.38 7.10 -1.69
C GLU A 166 18.85 7.34 -1.62
N PRO A 167 18.19 7.00 -0.50
CA PRO A 167 16.74 7.04 -0.43
C PRO A 167 16.22 8.48 -0.34
N VAL A 168 15.23 8.80 -1.17
CA VAL A 168 14.52 10.08 -1.23
C VAL A 168 13.04 9.85 -0.98
N ALA A 169 12.49 10.45 0.07
CA ALA A 169 11.05 10.39 0.34
C ALA A 169 10.32 11.38 -0.57
N ILE A 170 9.43 10.85 -1.43
CA ILE A 170 8.64 11.66 -2.39
C ILE A 170 7.18 11.19 -2.33
N ASP A 171 6.25 12.15 -2.31
CA ASP A 171 4.81 11.87 -2.35
C ASP A 171 4.43 11.08 -3.60
N PRO A 172 3.47 10.13 -3.53
CA PRO A 172 3.03 9.37 -4.71
C PRO A 172 2.57 10.25 -5.88
N SER A 173 1.96 11.40 -5.61
CA SER A 173 1.51 12.34 -6.65
C SER A 173 2.66 13.02 -7.41
N GLU A 174 3.83 13.12 -6.79
CA GLU A 174 5.04 13.74 -7.40
C GLU A 174 5.94 12.70 -8.09
N LEU A 175 5.68 11.40 -7.88
CA LEU A 175 6.56 10.32 -8.36
C LEU A 175 6.71 10.28 -9.88
N PRO A 176 5.65 10.38 -10.71
CA PRO A 176 5.81 10.38 -12.18
C PRO A 176 6.77 11.47 -12.66
N ALA A 177 6.57 12.71 -12.22
CA ALA A 177 7.41 13.83 -12.60
C ALA A 177 8.86 13.69 -12.10
N ALA A 178 9.08 13.11 -10.92
CA ALA A 178 10.41 12.86 -10.39
C ALA A 178 11.17 11.79 -11.19
N VAL A 179 10.45 10.78 -11.71
CA VAL A 179 11.01 9.76 -12.60
C VAL A 179 11.34 10.35 -13.96
N GLU A 180 10.39 11.03 -14.60
CA GLU A 180 10.55 11.63 -15.92
C GLU A 180 11.72 12.61 -15.96
N SER A 181 11.78 13.52 -15.00
CA SER A 181 12.85 14.52 -14.92
C SER A 181 14.23 13.97 -14.55
N GLY A 182 14.34 12.71 -14.15
CA GLY A 182 15.58 12.13 -13.63
C GLY A 182 16.02 12.67 -12.27
N ARG A 183 15.11 13.25 -11.50
CA ARG A 183 15.34 13.63 -10.10
C ARG A 183 15.70 12.43 -9.24
N ILE A 184 15.17 11.24 -9.60
CA ILE A 184 15.48 9.93 -9.03
C ILE A 184 15.91 8.96 -10.12
N ASP A 185 16.71 7.96 -9.76
CA ASP A 185 17.25 6.94 -10.65
C ASP A 185 16.50 5.61 -10.49
N ALA A 186 15.94 5.37 -9.32
CA ALA A 186 15.27 4.14 -8.94
C ALA A 186 14.01 4.42 -8.10
N GLN A 187 13.14 3.43 -8.03
CA GLN A 187 11.99 3.42 -7.11
C GLN A 187 11.62 1.98 -6.74
N GLU A 188 10.77 1.85 -5.73
CA GLU A 188 10.19 0.60 -5.30
C GLU A 188 8.67 0.72 -5.20
N ASN A 189 7.97 -0.19 -5.84
CA ASN A 189 6.50 -0.23 -5.88
C ASN A 189 6.01 -1.62 -6.32
N PRO A 190 4.72 -1.92 -6.13
CA PRO A 190 4.07 -3.00 -6.82
C PRO A 190 4.05 -2.77 -8.34
N LEU A 191 3.92 -3.85 -9.12
CA LEU A 191 3.85 -3.78 -10.57
C LEU A 191 2.68 -2.93 -11.06
N THR A 192 1.53 -3.00 -10.40
CA THR A 192 0.35 -2.17 -10.72
C THR A 192 0.68 -0.67 -10.67
N ASN A 193 1.44 -0.21 -9.66
CA ASN A 193 1.85 1.19 -9.56
C ASN A 193 2.93 1.54 -10.58
N LEU A 194 3.85 0.61 -10.86
CA LEU A 194 4.89 0.80 -11.90
C LEU A 194 4.24 1.09 -13.26
N VAL A 195 3.16 0.37 -13.59
CA VAL A 195 2.41 0.54 -14.84
C VAL A 195 1.48 1.76 -14.77
N ASN A 196 0.64 1.87 -13.75
CA ASN A 196 -0.39 2.91 -13.65
C ASN A 196 0.18 4.33 -13.52
N PHE A 197 1.40 4.48 -13.01
CA PHE A 197 2.11 5.76 -12.93
C PHE A 197 3.02 6.02 -14.14
N GLY A 198 3.05 5.13 -15.14
CA GLY A 198 3.89 5.28 -16.34
C GLY A 198 5.39 5.15 -16.07
N ILE A 199 5.80 4.67 -14.90
CA ILE A 199 7.21 4.61 -14.48
C ILE A 199 8.02 3.68 -15.39
N TYR A 200 7.41 2.60 -15.87
CA TYR A 200 8.04 1.60 -16.72
C TYR A 200 8.57 2.19 -18.05
N GLU A 201 8.02 3.31 -18.50
CA GLU A 201 8.48 4.02 -19.73
C GLU A 201 9.85 4.66 -19.55
N HIS A 202 10.23 4.98 -18.30
CA HIS A 202 11.49 5.62 -17.94
C HIS A 202 12.47 4.69 -17.19
N HIS A 203 11.98 3.58 -16.67
CA HIS A 203 12.75 2.58 -15.93
C HIS A 203 12.80 1.25 -16.69
N PRO A 204 13.77 1.07 -17.63
CA PRO A 204 13.87 -0.15 -18.43
C PRO A 204 14.24 -1.40 -17.62
N HIS A 205 14.84 -1.24 -16.43
CA HIS A 205 15.26 -2.35 -15.60
C HIS A 205 14.29 -2.55 -14.43
N VAL A 206 13.67 -3.71 -14.36
CA VAL A 206 12.76 -4.12 -13.29
C VAL A 206 13.29 -5.37 -12.62
N THR A 207 13.55 -5.31 -11.31
CA THR A 207 13.99 -6.46 -10.51
C THR A 207 12.85 -6.93 -9.62
N LEU A 208 12.36 -8.15 -9.84
CA LEU A 208 11.34 -8.80 -9.03
C LEU A 208 11.93 -9.25 -7.70
N SER A 209 12.24 -8.28 -6.85
CA SER A 209 12.88 -8.49 -5.56
C SER A 209 11.93 -9.05 -4.51
N ALA A 210 10.64 -8.81 -4.63
CA ALA A 210 9.60 -9.21 -3.66
C ALA A 210 10.03 -8.94 -2.21
N HIS A 211 10.62 -7.76 -1.98
CA HIS A 211 11.23 -7.39 -0.70
C HIS A 211 10.21 -6.98 0.35
N LEU A 212 8.99 -6.61 -0.05
CA LEU A 212 7.93 -6.20 0.85
C LEU A 212 6.56 -6.55 0.26
N PHE A 213 5.62 -6.98 1.12
CA PHE A 213 4.21 -7.05 0.78
C PHE A 213 3.53 -5.75 1.23
N GLY A 214 3.03 -4.98 0.29
CA GLY A 214 2.34 -3.72 0.61
C GLY A 214 0.92 -3.95 1.13
N VAL A 215 0.55 -3.25 2.18
CA VAL A 215 -0.82 -3.22 2.71
C VAL A 215 -1.37 -1.80 2.64
N ALA A 216 -2.58 -1.64 2.13
CA ALA A 216 -3.34 -0.41 2.22
C ALA A 216 -4.46 -0.56 3.24
N LEU A 217 -4.55 0.38 4.17
CA LEU A 217 -5.65 0.46 5.12
C LEU A 217 -6.83 1.18 4.46
N VAL A 218 -8.04 0.64 4.60
CA VAL A 218 -9.26 1.42 4.37
C VAL A 218 -9.62 2.10 5.68
N LEU A 219 -9.47 3.40 5.70
CA LEU A 219 -9.65 4.25 6.88
C LEU A 219 -10.96 5.00 6.80
N VAL A 220 -11.65 5.11 7.93
CA VAL A 220 -12.82 5.97 8.09
C VAL A 220 -12.57 7.00 9.19
N ASN A 221 -13.09 8.22 9.02
CA ASN A 221 -13.16 9.19 10.11
C ASN A 221 -13.99 8.61 11.27
N ARG A 222 -13.39 8.49 12.46
CA ARG A 222 -14.01 7.82 13.61
C ARG A 222 -15.32 8.50 14.04
N GLU A 223 -15.34 9.81 14.16
CA GLU A 223 -16.52 10.56 14.61
C GLU A 223 -17.68 10.43 13.61
N ARG A 224 -17.37 10.51 12.30
CA ARG A 224 -18.36 10.31 11.25
C ARG A 224 -18.92 8.89 11.28
N HIS A 225 -18.06 7.90 11.36
CA HIS A 225 -18.47 6.49 11.43
C HIS A 225 -19.38 6.23 12.65
N ASP A 226 -18.99 6.75 13.82
CA ASP A 226 -19.73 6.52 15.06
C ASP A 226 -21.08 7.24 15.06
N ALA A 227 -21.21 8.36 14.30
CA ALA A 227 -22.46 9.09 14.11
C ALA A 227 -23.41 8.44 13.08
N TRP A 228 -22.95 7.49 12.25
CA TRP A 228 -23.82 6.81 11.29
C TRP A 228 -24.85 5.91 11.99
N PRO A 229 -26.08 5.80 11.44
CA PRO A 229 -27.04 4.79 11.88
C PRO A 229 -26.44 3.39 11.84
N GLU A 230 -26.87 2.50 12.75
CA GLU A 230 -26.34 1.12 12.79
C GLU A 230 -26.53 0.37 11.47
N ALA A 231 -27.65 0.57 10.78
CA ALA A 231 -27.92 -0.03 9.47
C ALA A 231 -26.87 0.42 8.43
N VAL A 232 -26.43 1.69 8.48
CA VAL A 232 -25.39 2.22 7.57
C VAL A 232 -24.04 1.62 7.93
N ARG A 233 -23.67 1.56 9.21
CA ARG A 233 -22.42 0.92 9.66
C ARG A 233 -22.35 -0.56 9.26
N ALA A 234 -23.44 -1.29 9.43
CA ALA A 234 -23.55 -2.69 9.02
C ALA A 234 -23.44 -2.86 7.50
N GLY A 235 -24.13 -1.99 6.73
CA GLY A 235 -24.05 -1.94 5.28
C GLY A 235 -22.63 -1.64 4.79
N VAL A 236 -21.94 -0.68 5.39
CA VAL A 236 -20.54 -0.34 5.07
C VAL A 236 -19.61 -1.53 5.33
N ARG A 237 -19.74 -2.22 6.47
CA ARG A 237 -18.94 -3.43 6.75
C ARG A 237 -19.16 -4.51 5.69
N ALA A 238 -20.42 -4.79 5.33
CA ALA A 238 -20.76 -5.81 4.33
C ALA A 238 -20.25 -5.42 2.94
N ALA A 239 -20.42 -4.17 2.52
CA ALA A 239 -19.93 -3.68 1.22
C ALA A 239 -18.40 -3.68 1.14
N LEU A 240 -17.70 -3.34 2.24
CA LEU A 240 -16.24 -3.42 2.31
C LEU A 240 -15.73 -4.86 2.26
N ALA A 241 -16.44 -5.83 2.82
CA ALA A 241 -16.05 -7.24 2.70
C ALA A 241 -16.06 -7.68 1.23
N GLU A 242 -17.09 -7.32 0.45
CA GLU A 242 -17.14 -7.59 -0.99
C GLU A 242 -16.05 -6.86 -1.76
N ALA A 243 -15.89 -5.56 -1.46
CA ALA A 243 -14.86 -4.74 -2.09
C ALA A 243 -13.45 -5.28 -1.81
N THR A 244 -13.19 -5.78 -0.60
CA THR A 244 -11.91 -6.38 -0.20
C THR A 244 -11.62 -7.66 -0.98
N ALA A 245 -12.63 -8.53 -1.13
CA ALA A 245 -12.47 -9.75 -1.92
C ALA A 245 -12.19 -9.42 -3.40
N ALA A 246 -12.91 -8.47 -3.98
CA ALA A 246 -12.69 -8.00 -5.35
C ALA A 246 -11.32 -7.33 -5.51
N GLN A 247 -10.91 -6.48 -4.58
CA GLN A 247 -9.63 -5.78 -4.59
C GLN A 247 -8.45 -6.76 -4.61
N ARG A 248 -8.49 -7.79 -3.77
CA ARG A 248 -7.46 -8.83 -3.72
C ARG A 248 -7.42 -9.68 -4.99
N ALA A 249 -8.58 -9.89 -5.65
CA ALA A 249 -8.63 -10.53 -6.96
C ALA A 249 -7.98 -9.64 -8.02
N PHE A 250 -8.35 -8.36 -8.06
CA PHE A 250 -7.75 -7.38 -8.97
C PHE A 250 -6.23 -7.25 -8.79
N ALA A 251 -5.73 -7.27 -7.55
CA ALA A 251 -4.30 -7.21 -7.29
C ALA A 251 -3.54 -8.43 -7.85
N ARG A 252 -4.13 -9.63 -7.76
CA ARG A 252 -3.53 -10.83 -8.35
C ARG A 252 -3.56 -10.81 -9.88
N GLU A 253 -4.66 -10.36 -10.47
CA GLU A 253 -4.81 -10.22 -11.93
C GLU A 253 -3.81 -9.19 -12.48
N ASP A 254 -3.65 -8.07 -11.78
CA ASP A 254 -2.74 -7.00 -12.18
C ASP A 254 -1.27 -7.46 -12.17
N ASP A 255 -0.84 -8.32 -11.24
CA ASP A 255 0.53 -8.86 -11.25
C ASP A 255 0.84 -9.54 -12.59
N VAL A 256 -0.08 -10.36 -13.10
CA VAL A 256 0.08 -11.06 -14.39
C VAL A 256 0.01 -10.08 -15.56
N THR A 257 -1.00 -9.20 -15.54
CA THR A 257 -1.25 -8.25 -16.64
C THR A 257 -0.11 -7.23 -16.76
N CYS A 258 0.40 -6.75 -15.62
CA CYS A 258 1.50 -5.80 -15.59
C CYS A 258 2.81 -6.44 -16.10
N LEU A 259 3.12 -7.68 -15.74
CA LEU A 259 4.28 -8.38 -16.29
C LEU A 259 4.19 -8.51 -17.81
N ALA A 260 3.02 -8.87 -18.35
CA ALA A 260 2.81 -8.93 -19.79
C ALA A 260 2.99 -7.54 -20.44
N ARG A 261 2.51 -6.47 -19.80
CA ARG A 261 2.69 -5.09 -20.28
C ARG A 261 4.16 -4.67 -20.29
N LEU A 262 4.93 -4.99 -19.25
CA LEU A 262 6.35 -4.71 -19.18
C LEU A 262 7.12 -5.43 -20.30
N ALA A 263 6.81 -6.70 -20.55
CA ALA A 263 7.43 -7.48 -21.63
C ALA A 263 7.11 -6.87 -23.01
N GLN A 264 5.86 -6.45 -23.25
CA GLN A 264 5.45 -5.78 -24.49
C GLN A 264 6.14 -4.43 -24.69
N ALA A 265 6.43 -3.71 -23.61
CA ALA A 265 7.14 -2.43 -23.63
C ALA A 265 8.66 -2.58 -23.80
N GLY A 266 9.20 -3.82 -23.75
CA GLY A 266 10.62 -4.10 -23.88
C GLY A 266 11.42 -3.89 -22.59
N ASN A 267 10.76 -3.80 -21.42
CA ASN A 267 11.45 -3.73 -20.14
C ASN A 267 12.22 -5.03 -19.86
N GLN A 268 13.42 -4.88 -19.29
CA GLN A 268 14.22 -6.00 -18.82
C GLN A 268 13.74 -6.40 -17.43
N VAL A 269 12.96 -7.46 -17.35
CA VAL A 269 12.44 -8.00 -16.09
C VAL A 269 13.36 -9.12 -15.60
N LEU A 270 13.95 -8.92 -14.43
CA LEU A 270 14.83 -9.84 -13.75
C LEU A 270 14.14 -10.39 -12.51
N GLU A 271 14.10 -11.70 -12.34
CA GLU A 271 13.70 -12.35 -11.10
C GLU A 271 14.97 -12.74 -10.30
N LEU A 272 15.01 -12.35 -9.03
CA LEU A 272 16.14 -12.72 -8.16
C LEU A 272 16.11 -14.21 -7.85
N THR A 273 17.24 -14.86 -8.06
CA THR A 273 17.47 -16.23 -7.57
C THR A 273 17.43 -16.28 -6.05
N ALA A 274 17.24 -17.48 -5.48
CA ALA A 274 17.23 -17.64 -4.03
C ALA A 274 18.53 -17.14 -3.33
N PRO A 275 19.75 -17.40 -3.87
CA PRO A 275 20.98 -16.82 -3.31
C PRO A 275 21.03 -15.28 -3.40
N GLU A 276 20.61 -14.69 -4.53
CA GLU A 276 20.56 -13.23 -4.69
C GLU A 276 19.57 -12.61 -3.68
N ARG A 277 18.36 -13.16 -3.56
CA ARG A 277 17.37 -12.73 -2.57
C ARG A 277 17.91 -12.84 -1.14
N ALA A 278 18.63 -13.92 -0.81
CA ALA A 278 19.26 -14.10 0.49
C ALA A 278 20.32 -13.03 0.76
N ALA A 279 21.08 -12.60 -0.26
CA ALA A 279 22.06 -11.51 -0.12
C ALA A 279 21.39 -10.17 0.23
N PHE A 280 20.25 -9.84 -0.38
CA PHE A 280 19.46 -8.67 -0.01
C PHE A 280 18.94 -8.76 1.43
N ALA A 281 18.39 -9.91 1.82
CA ALA A 281 17.89 -10.12 3.19
C ALA A 281 19.03 -10.00 4.22
N ALA A 282 20.21 -10.55 3.93
CA ALA A 282 21.38 -10.43 4.80
C ALA A 282 21.87 -8.99 4.95
N ALA A 283 21.90 -8.22 3.86
CA ALA A 283 22.35 -6.84 3.88
C ALA A 283 21.45 -5.92 4.75
N ILE A 284 20.14 -6.19 4.81
CA ILE A 284 19.19 -5.40 5.59
C ILE A 284 18.95 -5.97 7.00
N ALA A 285 19.40 -7.19 7.30
CA ALA A 285 19.12 -7.86 8.57
C ALA A 285 19.43 -7.00 9.80
N PRO A 286 20.58 -6.27 9.88
CA PRO A 286 20.88 -5.44 11.05
C PRO A 286 19.82 -4.35 11.29
N VAL A 287 19.29 -3.74 10.23
CA VAL A 287 18.27 -2.69 10.32
C VAL A 287 16.90 -3.30 10.63
N ALA A 288 16.56 -4.42 10.00
CA ALA A 288 15.31 -5.13 10.20
C ALA A 288 15.21 -5.69 11.64
N ASP A 289 16.31 -6.19 12.21
CA ASP A 289 16.34 -6.73 13.57
C ASP A 289 16.13 -5.64 14.63
N VAL A 290 16.71 -4.45 14.43
CA VAL A 290 16.46 -3.29 15.29
C VAL A 290 14.98 -2.90 15.27
N GLU A 291 14.34 -2.90 14.11
CA GLU A 291 12.92 -2.58 14.01
C GLU A 291 12.05 -3.68 14.60
N ARG A 292 12.35 -4.93 14.31
CA ARG A 292 11.66 -6.10 14.86
C ARG A 292 11.69 -6.12 16.40
N ALA A 293 12.81 -5.71 17.00
CA ALA A 293 12.96 -5.66 18.46
C ALA A 293 12.05 -4.62 19.13
N LYS A 294 11.56 -3.62 18.42
CA LYS A 294 10.61 -2.62 18.92
C LYS A 294 9.15 -3.11 18.91
N LEU A 295 8.87 -4.14 18.11
CA LEU A 295 7.51 -4.63 17.91
C LEU A 295 7.12 -5.61 19.02
N PRO A 296 5.87 -5.55 19.51
CA PRO A 296 5.34 -6.54 20.45
C PRO A 296 5.44 -7.97 19.89
N SER A 297 5.85 -8.91 20.72
CA SER A 297 6.08 -10.31 20.33
C SER A 297 4.81 -11.00 19.84
N ASP A 298 3.64 -10.63 20.36
CA ASP A 298 2.33 -11.11 19.90
C ASP A 298 2.07 -10.75 18.44
N LEU A 299 2.37 -9.51 18.02
CA LEU A 299 2.23 -9.11 16.62
C LEU A 299 3.13 -9.92 15.68
N LEU A 300 4.38 -10.16 16.09
CA LEU A 300 5.31 -10.97 15.31
C LEU A 300 4.85 -12.42 15.19
N GLN A 301 4.23 -12.96 16.22
CA GLN A 301 3.66 -14.29 16.22
C GLN A 301 2.44 -14.37 15.29
N LEU A 302 1.50 -13.42 15.39
CA LEU A 302 0.30 -13.35 14.55
C LEU A 302 0.63 -13.17 13.07
N LEU A 303 1.74 -12.50 12.73
CA LEU A 303 2.20 -12.38 11.35
C LEU A 303 2.64 -13.74 10.77
N ARG A 304 3.23 -14.61 11.58
CA ARG A 304 3.81 -15.90 11.15
C ARG A 304 2.83 -17.04 11.14
N THR A 305 1.87 -17.01 12.05
CA THR A 305 0.93 -18.12 12.28
C THR A 305 -0.50 -17.55 12.30
N PRO A 306 -1.14 -17.33 11.15
CA PRO A 306 -2.57 -17.02 11.13
C PRO A 306 -3.34 -18.21 11.69
N GLU A 307 -4.16 -17.97 12.68
CA GLU A 307 -5.14 -18.94 13.21
C GLU A 307 -6.25 -19.21 12.21
#